data_23f4f2524cc9126937bf8a1856ade7cc
#
_entry.id   23f4f2524cc9126937bf8a1856ade7cc
#
_cell.length_a   1.000
_cell.length_b   1.000
_cell.length_c   1.000
_cell.angle_alpha   90.00
_cell.angle_beta   90.00
_cell.angle_gamma   90.00
#
_symmetry.space_group_name_H-M   'P 1'
#
loop_
_entity.id
_entity.type
_entity.pdbx_description
1 polymer ?
#
loop_
_entity_poly.entity_id
_entity_poly.type
_entity_poly.pdbx_seq_one_letter_code
_entity_poly.pdbx_strand_id
1 'polypeptide(L)'
;MLVELGVVEQRYRAVLEVLEEGTPVAEVARRYGVARQTVHQWLARYANDGGLAGLADRSSRPGSCPHQMLPAVEARIVGIRRAHPGWGPSRIVWELERAGVAPLPGRSAVYRALIRHGLIVPGKRRRRREDYRRWERGRAMELWQMDVMGRVHLASGQEVKVVTGIDDHSRFIVCAKVVAAATARPVCQALAEALGRYGIPGQILTDNGKVFTARFGRGPGPVMFDRICTDNGIRHLLTAPYSPTTTGKVERLHKTMRAEFFTPRDQMFATIPGLQEALDGWVSEYNTARPHQSCGGRPPIERFRLADRSITPDESSASPAPPAAQPAPASRPAGVSRWVNAAGKVSLAGFSYRVGATYAGEPVEVVVAGGLVDIWHAGVVVATHAQRLRADQGDRAPRARVTRRARDATAGLTVTRLADSAGVVSFAGTPYAAGRMWARTPIDVCIVAGSVQLSKDGKLIRVHPIRHDRARELGAFANPKGRPRRKNSATGNVA
;
A
#
# COMPACT_ATOMS: atom_id res chain seq x y z
N MET A 1 -69.63 26.28 -21.71
CA MET A 1 -68.30 25.76 -21.51
C MET A 1 -67.29 26.81 -21.98
N LEU A 2 -66.56 27.47 -21.06
CA LEU A 2 -65.52 28.44 -21.44
C LEU A 2 -64.30 27.64 -21.89
N VAL A 3 -63.97 27.73 -23.17
CA VAL A 3 -62.78 27.13 -23.75
C VAL A 3 -61.62 28.09 -23.48
N GLU A 4 -60.63 27.66 -22.74
CA GLU A 4 -59.41 28.43 -22.52
C GLU A 4 -58.57 28.41 -23.82
N LEU A 5 -58.43 29.56 -24.43
CA LEU A 5 -57.70 29.66 -25.71
C LEU A 5 -56.21 29.49 -25.50
N GLY A 6 -55.57 28.68 -26.32
CA GLY A 6 -54.12 28.54 -26.31
C GLY A 6 -53.41 29.85 -26.68
N VAL A 7 -52.20 30.04 -26.21
CA VAL A 7 -51.41 31.27 -26.44
C VAL A 7 -51.28 31.61 -27.93
N VAL A 8 -51.08 30.61 -28.77
CA VAL A 8 -50.98 30.78 -30.24
C VAL A 8 -52.29 31.26 -30.81
N GLU A 9 -53.43 30.75 -30.34
CA GLU A 9 -54.76 31.12 -30.79
C GLU A 9 -55.11 32.54 -30.33
N GLN A 10 -54.75 32.95 -29.13
CA GLN A 10 -54.90 34.33 -28.68
C GLN A 10 -54.13 35.32 -29.53
N ARG A 11 -52.88 35.00 -29.87
CA ARG A 11 -52.02 35.80 -30.76
C ARG A 11 -52.61 35.88 -32.15
N TYR A 12 -53.13 34.75 -32.66
CA TYR A 12 -53.77 34.69 -33.97
C TYR A 12 -55.02 35.56 -34.03
N ARG A 13 -55.89 35.51 -33.03
CA ARG A 13 -57.07 36.39 -32.96
C ARG A 13 -56.69 37.87 -32.92
N ALA A 14 -55.70 38.23 -32.12
CA ALA A 14 -55.16 39.59 -32.06
C ALA A 14 -54.65 40.08 -33.44
N VAL A 15 -54.04 39.17 -34.23
CA VAL A 15 -53.56 39.44 -35.58
C VAL A 15 -54.74 39.62 -36.52
N LEU A 16 -55.77 38.79 -36.48
CA LEU A 16 -56.96 38.89 -37.32
C LEU A 16 -57.75 40.18 -37.03
N GLU A 17 -57.92 40.58 -35.77
CA GLU A 17 -58.55 41.84 -35.42
C GLU A 17 -57.90 43.07 -36.11
N VAL A 18 -56.58 43.05 -36.27
CA VAL A 18 -55.84 44.09 -36.98
C VAL A 18 -55.98 43.96 -38.49
N LEU A 19 -55.87 42.76 -39.07
CA LEU A 19 -55.76 42.55 -40.50
C LEU A 19 -57.16 42.52 -41.20
N GLU A 20 -58.11 41.87 -40.55
CA GLU A 20 -59.46 41.66 -41.12
C GLU A 20 -60.49 42.74 -40.66
N GLU A 21 -60.40 43.04 -39.37
CA GLU A 21 -61.41 44.03 -38.78
C GLU A 21 -60.91 45.48 -38.80
N GLY A 22 -59.62 45.68 -39.22
CA GLY A 22 -59.04 47.03 -39.29
C GLY A 22 -58.84 47.72 -37.93
N THR A 23 -58.89 46.96 -36.85
CA THR A 23 -58.79 47.52 -35.48
C THR A 23 -57.39 48.10 -35.26
N PRO A 24 -57.26 49.32 -34.72
CA PRO A 24 -55.97 49.95 -34.47
C PRO A 24 -55.12 49.10 -33.52
N VAL A 25 -53.84 48.93 -33.86
CA VAL A 25 -52.85 48.10 -33.03
C VAL A 25 -52.86 48.57 -31.57
N ALA A 26 -53.03 49.86 -31.32
CA ALA A 26 -53.09 50.39 -29.94
C ALA A 26 -54.29 49.88 -29.11
N GLU A 27 -55.39 49.63 -29.80
CA GLU A 27 -56.62 49.13 -29.17
C GLU A 27 -56.47 47.59 -28.92
N VAL A 28 -56.03 46.87 -29.90
CA VAL A 28 -55.75 45.45 -29.77
C VAL A 28 -54.72 45.16 -28.63
N ALA A 29 -53.67 45.95 -28.58
CA ALA A 29 -52.62 45.81 -27.53
C ALA A 29 -53.26 46.05 -26.14
N ARG A 30 -54.17 47.03 -25.99
CA ARG A 30 -54.87 47.30 -24.73
C ARG A 30 -55.82 46.15 -24.36
N ARG A 31 -56.54 45.60 -25.34
CA ARG A 31 -57.47 44.49 -25.16
C ARG A 31 -56.84 43.21 -24.70
N TYR A 32 -55.70 42.88 -25.29
CA TYR A 32 -54.93 41.70 -24.97
C TYR A 32 -53.88 41.92 -23.84
N GLY A 33 -53.82 43.12 -23.24
CA GLY A 33 -52.94 43.41 -22.13
C GLY A 33 -51.44 43.35 -22.47
N VAL A 34 -51.05 43.64 -23.72
CA VAL A 34 -49.68 43.59 -24.23
C VAL A 34 -49.19 44.94 -24.75
N ALA A 35 -47.87 45.08 -24.91
CA ALA A 35 -47.32 46.28 -25.51
C ALA A 35 -47.64 46.38 -27.03
N ARG A 36 -47.80 47.57 -27.60
CA ARG A 36 -48.02 47.77 -29.05
C ARG A 36 -46.94 47.07 -29.89
N GLN A 37 -45.69 47.15 -29.42
CA GLN A 37 -44.58 46.51 -30.08
C GLN A 37 -44.74 44.99 -30.19
N THR A 38 -45.36 44.36 -29.18
CA THR A 38 -45.67 42.91 -29.16
C THR A 38 -46.65 42.53 -30.27
N VAL A 39 -47.70 43.37 -30.48
CA VAL A 39 -48.69 43.15 -31.55
C VAL A 39 -48.02 43.35 -32.92
N HIS A 40 -47.18 44.35 -33.09
CA HIS A 40 -46.39 44.51 -34.33
C HIS A 40 -45.43 43.34 -34.59
N GLN A 41 -44.83 42.77 -33.56
CA GLN A 41 -44.03 41.57 -33.70
C GLN A 41 -44.86 40.34 -34.09
N TRP A 42 -46.08 40.21 -33.59
CA TRP A 42 -46.97 39.13 -34.02
C TRP A 42 -47.40 39.30 -35.48
N LEU A 43 -47.76 40.50 -35.91
CA LEU A 43 -48.09 40.81 -37.30
C LEU A 43 -46.91 40.50 -38.23
N ALA A 44 -45.70 40.93 -37.85
CA ALA A 44 -44.49 40.65 -38.65
C ALA A 44 -44.18 39.14 -38.74
N ARG A 45 -44.34 38.44 -37.64
CA ARG A 45 -44.12 37.00 -37.59
C ARG A 45 -45.17 36.22 -38.37
N TYR A 46 -46.42 36.66 -38.30
CA TYR A 46 -47.51 36.08 -39.08
C TYR A 46 -47.29 36.23 -40.59
N ALA A 47 -46.82 37.40 -41.02
CA ALA A 47 -46.56 37.70 -42.43
C ALA A 47 -45.33 36.99 -42.98
N ASN A 48 -44.24 36.87 -42.19
CA ASN A 48 -42.90 36.42 -42.69
C ASN A 48 -42.57 34.98 -42.33
N ASP A 49 -43.15 34.40 -41.26
CA ASP A 49 -42.75 33.13 -40.69
C ASP A 49 -43.79 31.98 -40.90
N GLY A 50 -44.56 32.04 -41.99
CA GLY A 50 -45.50 30.97 -42.35
C GLY A 50 -46.85 31.00 -41.59
N GLY A 51 -47.39 32.19 -41.36
CA GLY A 51 -48.76 32.40 -40.81
C GLY A 51 -48.86 31.95 -39.36
N LEU A 52 -49.82 31.06 -39.07
CA LEU A 52 -50.08 30.57 -37.73
C LEU A 52 -48.84 29.95 -37.06
N ALA A 53 -48.02 29.26 -37.82
CA ALA A 53 -46.77 28.65 -37.29
C ALA A 53 -45.80 29.70 -36.75
N GLY A 54 -45.78 30.88 -37.36
CA GLY A 54 -44.94 31.99 -36.90
C GLY A 54 -45.35 32.57 -35.55
N LEU A 55 -46.58 32.33 -35.09
CA LEU A 55 -47.04 32.78 -33.79
C LEU A 55 -46.72 31.84 -32.63
N ALA A 56 -46.18 30.66 -32.91
CA ALA A 56 -45.70 29.75 -31.87
C ALA A 56 -44.56 30.33 -31.05
N ASP A 57 -44.39 29.87 -29.82
CA ASP A 57 -43.24 30.28 -29.00
C ASP A 57 -41.92 29.85 -29.64
N ARG A 58 -41.01 30.79 -29.78
CA ARG A 58 -39.65 30.48 -30.20
C ARG A 58 -38.84 29.98 -29.01
N SER A 59 -37.93 29.06 -29.26
CA SER A 59 -36.99 28.63 -28.25
C SER A 59 -36.23 29.82 -27.67
N SER A 60 -36.29 29.97 -26.35
CA SER A 60 -35.46 30.95 -25.63
C SER A 60 -34.02 30.51 -25.43
N ARG A 61 -33.68 29.32 -25.94
CA ARG A 61 -32.32 28.79 -25.86
C ARG A 61 -31.37 29.65 -26.69
N PRO A 62 -30.24 30.14 -26.12
CA PRO A 62 -29.27 30.91 -26.87
C PRO A 62 -28.70 30.08 -28.03
N GLY A 63 -28.51 30.71 -29.19
CA GLY A 63 -27.95 30.06 -30.38
C GLY A 63 -26.50 29.58 -30.20
N SER A 64 -25.77 30.20 -29.27
CA SER A 64 -24.44 29.73 -28.84
C SER A 64 -24.34 29.72 -27.33
N CYS A 65 -23.64 28.73 -26.78
CA CYS A 65 -23.38 28.61 -25.35
C CYS A 65 -21.88 28.41 -25.13
N PRO A 66 -21.11 29.51 -25.02
CA PRO A 66 -19.65 29.43 -24.89
C PRO A 66 -19.17 28.60 -23.69
N HIS A 67 -20.01 28.44 -22.68
CA HIS A 67 -19.71 27.65 -21.49
C HIS A 67 -20.18 26.19 -21.59
N GLN A 68 -20.69 25.76 -22.72
CA GLN A 68 -21.11 24.38 -22.92
C GLN A 68 -19.85 23.49 -23.05
N MET A 69 -19.84 22.39 -22.30
CA MET A 69 -18.77 21.41 -22.39
C MET A 69 -18.72 20.82 -23.80
N LEU A 70 -17.50 20.68 -24.34
CA LEU A 70 -17.30 20.06 -25.64
C LEU A 70 -17.75 18.58 -25.62
N PRO A 71 -18.45 18.12 -26.67
CA PRO A 71 -18.93 16.72 -26.73
C PRO A 71 -17.81 15.69 -26.54
N ALA A 72 -16.62 15.95 -27.07
CA ALA A 72 -15.45 15.09 -26.92
C ALA A 72 -15.00 14.95 -25.44
N VAL A 73 -15.05 16.06 -24.67
CA VAL A 73 -14.73 16.06 -23.24
C VAL A 73 -15.79 15.30 -22.45
N GLU A 74 -17.07 15.47 -22.81
CA GLU A 74 -18.17 14.75 -22.19
C GLU A 74 -18.09 13.24 -22.45
N ALA A 75 -17.80 12.83 -23.68
CA ALA A 75 -17.56 11.44 -24.04
C ALA A 75 -16.38 10.83 -23.24
N ARG A 76 -15.31 11.59 -23.04
CA ARG A 76 -14.15 11.17 -22.23
C ARG A 76 -14.53 10.99 -20.75
N ILE A 77 -15.33 11.91 -20.17
CA ILE A 77 -15.87 11.79 -18.81
C ILE A 77 -16.65 10.48 -18.65
N VAL A 78 -17.52 10.17 -19.60
CA VAL A 78 -18.32 8.94 -19.62
C VAL A 78 -17.42 7.72 -19.72
N GLY A 79 -16.40 7.75 -20.59
CA GLY A 79 -15.42 6.68 -20.75
C GLY A 79 -14.66 6.39 -19.45
N ILE A 80 -14.11 7.43 -18.81
CA ILE A 80 -13.42 7.30 -17.52
C ILE A 80 -14.34 6.72 -16.45
N ARG A 81 -15.58 7.18 -16.38
CA ARG A 81 -16.53 6.68 -15.38
C ARG A 81 -16.91 5.21 -15.60
N ARG A 82 -17.02 4.77 -16.86
CA ARG A 82 -17.30 3.36 -17.19
C ARG A 82 -16.11 2.45 -16.87
N ALA A 83 -14.89 2.92 -17.17
CA ALA A 83 -13.66 2.20 -16.82
C ALA A 83 -13.47 2.11 -15.28
N HIS A 84 -13.87 3.15 -14.56
CA HIS A 84 -13.69 3.27 -13.11
C HIS A 84 -15.02 3.62 -12.41
N PRO A 85 -15.94 2.66 -12.22
CA PRO A 85 -17.28 2.92 -11.66
C PRO A 85 -17.28 3.57 -10.27
N GLY A 86 -16.24 3.38 -9.48
CA GLY A 86 -16.06 3.97 -8.15
C GLY A 86 -15.56 5.43 -8.15
N TRP A 87 -15.17 6.00 -9.29
CA TRP A 87 -14.58 7.33 -9.33
C TRP A 87 -15.66 8.43 -9.35
N GLY A 88 -15.56 9.34 -8.40
CA GLY A 88 -16.43 10.52 -8.33
C GLY A 88 -15.90 11.67 -9.20
N PRO A 89 -16.72 12.74 -9.36
CA PRO A 89 -16.41 13.89 -10.24
C PRO A 89 -15.01 14.50 -10.01
N SER A 90 -14.57 14.63 -8.76
CA SER A 90 -13.25 15.19 -8.46
C SER A 90 -12.09 14.38 -9.04
N ARG A 91 -12.17 13.05 -8.98
CA ARG A 91 -11.14 12.18 -9.56
C ARG A 91 -11.11 12.25 -11.07
N ILE A 92 -12.29 12.32 -11.68
CA ILE A 92 -12.41 12.46 -13.13
C ILE A 92 -11.79 13.80 -13.57
N VAL A 93 -11.99 14.89 -12.81
CA VAL A 93 -11.33 16.18 -13.11
C VAL A 93 -9.81 16.03 -13.05
N TRP A 94 -9.25 15.42 -12.02
CA TRP A 94 -7.81 15.21 -11.91
C TRP A 94 -7.25 14.34 -13.04
N GLU A 95 -7.99 13.34 -13.47
CA GLU A 95 -7.60 12.49 -14.60
C GLU A 95 -7.62 13.25 -15.93
N LEU A 96 -8.62 14.11 -16.13
CA LEU A 96 -8.69 15.00 -17.30
C LEU A 96 -7.54 16.02 -17.30
N GLU A 97 -7.21 16.58 -16.13
CA GLU A 97 -6.08 17.50 -15.96
C GLU A 97 -4.76 16.81 -16.28
N ARG A 98 -4.52 15.62 -15.74
CA ARG A 98 -3.34 14.79 -16.02
C ARG A 98 -3.21 14.46 -17.51
N ALA A 99 -4.32 14.28 -18.17
CA ALA A 99 -4.38 13.99 -19.59
C ALA A 99 -4.33 15.25 -20.49
N GLY A 100 -4.07 16.44 -19.91
CA GLY A 100 -3.89 17.69 -20.64
C GLY A 100 -5.17 18.24 -21.31
N VAL A 101 -6.36 17.91 -20.79
CA VAL A 101 -7.62 18.40 -21.35
C VAL A 101 -7.80 19.89 -21.08
N ALA A 102 -7.94 20.68 -22.13
CA ALA A 102 -8.19 22.11 -22.08
C ALA A 102 -9.39 22.51 -22.97
N PRO A 103 -10.33 23.36 -22.50
CA PRO A 103 -10.43 23.85 -21.13
C PRO A 103 -10.86 22.75 -20.13
N LEU A 104 -10.27 22.77 -18.92
CA LEU A 104 -10.58 21.78 -17.89
C LEU A 104 -11.99 22.01 -17.33
N PRO A 105 -12.90 21.01 -17.37
CA PRO A 105 -14.24 21.16 -16.83
C PRO A 105 -14.23 21.19 -15.29
N GLY A 106 -14.98 22.08 -14.70
CA GLY A 106 -15.16 22.11 -13.26
C GLY A 106 -15.90 20.87 -12.73
N ARG A 107 -15.68 20.54 -11.46
CA ARG A 107 -16.29 19.38 -10.76
C ARG A 107 -17.83 19.33 -10.92
N SER A 108 -18.51 20.50 -10.85
CA SER A 108 -19.98 20.56 -10.98
C SER A 108 -20.44 20.28 -12.42
N ALA A 109 -19.64 20.65 -13.42
CA ALA A 109 -19.92 20.34 -14.83
C ALA A 109 -19.81 18.83 -15.08
N VAL A 110 -18.74 18.20 -14.57
CA VAL A 110 -18.56 16.72 -14.61
C VAL A 110 -19.72 16.03 -13.90
N TYR A 111 -20.11 16.48 -12.72
CA TYR A 111 -21.25 15.91 -11.97
C TYR A 111 -22.55 15.94 -12.78
N ARG A 112 -22.87 17.10 -13.38
CA ARG A 112 -24.07 17.24 -14.24
C ARG A 112 -24.00 16.35 -15.49
N ALA A 113 -22.84 16.21 -16.11
CA ALA A 113 -22.66 15.30 -17.23
C ALA A 113 -22.95 13.84 -16.81
N LEU A 114 -22.40 13.40 -15.69
CA LEU A 114 -22.64 12.04 -15.19
C LEU A 114 -24.11 11.77 -14.84
N ILE A 115 -24.85 12.76 -14.34
CA ILE A 115 -26.30 12.64 -14.14
C ILE A 115 -27.03 12.50 -15.47
N ARG A 116 -26.73 13.36 -16.47
CA ARG A 116 -27.38 13.29 -17.79
C ARG A 116 -27.24 11.90 -18.44
N HIS A 117 -26.08 11.26 -18.23
CA HIS A 117 -25.81 9.91 -18.73
C HIS A 117 -26.28 8.79 -17.79
N GLY A 118 -27.03 9.07 -16.73
CA GLY A 118 -27.52 8.07 -15.79
C GLY A 118 -26.43 7.34 -14.99
N LEU A 119 -25.19 7.88 -14.97
CA LEU A 119 -24.03 7.28 -14.30
C LEU A 119 -23.91 7.64 -12.81
N ILE A 120 -24.74 8.57 -12.35
CA ILE A 120 -24.92 8.94 -10.94
C ILE A 120 -26.39 9.14 -10.68
N VAL A 121 -26.92 8.46 -9.66
CA VAL A 121 -28.24 8.74 -9.10
C VAL A 121 -28.08 9.77 -7.98
N PRO A 122 -28.75 10.94 -8.05
CA PRO A 122 -28.69 11.92 -6.99
C PRO A 122 -29.28 11.36 -5.68
N GLY A 123 -28.49 11.36 -4.62
CA GLY A 123 -28.91 10.87 -3.32
C GLY A 123 -28.91 11.98 -2.27
N LYS A 124 -29.81 11.88 -1.29
CA LYS A 124 -29.80 12.79 -0.12
C LYS A 124 -28.56 12.52 0.74
N ARG A 125 -27.79 13.56 1.05
CA ARG A 125 -26.65 13.47 1.96
C ARG A 125 -27.14 13.26 3.39
N ARG A 126 -26.75 12.17 4.05
CA ARG A 126 -27.17 11.83 5.41
C ARG A 126 -26.46 12.66 6.51
N ARG A 127 -25.25 13.16 6.26
CA ARG A 127 -24.45 13.97 7.22
C ARG A 127 -23.69 15.08 6.50
N ARG A 128 -23.53 16.23 7.18
CA ARG A 128 -22.73 17.35 6.67
C ARG A 128 -21.23 17.04 6.82
N ARG A 129 -20.41 17.68 5.95
CA ARG A 129 -18.94 17.46 5.96
C ARG A 129 -18.29 17.97 7.24
N GLU A 130 -18.89 18.97 7.86
CA GLU A 130 -18.46 19.62 9.11
C GLU A 130 -18.60 18.71 10.34
N ASP A 131 -19.49 17.71 10.28
CA ASP A 131 -19.72 16.75 11.37
C ASP A 131 -18.59 15.72 11.54
N TYR A 132 -17.59 15.71 10.65
CA TYR A 132 -16.47 14.76 10.68
C TYR A 132 -15.21 15.42 11.22
N ARG A 133 -14.85 15.14 12.47
CA ARG A 133 -13.50 15.43 12.97
C ARG A 133 -12.49 14.51 12.25
N ARG A 134 -11.62 15.12 11.45
CA ARG A 134 -10.56 14.42 10.76
C ARG A 134 -9.26 14.66 11.49
N TRP A 135 -8.60 13.60 11.90
CA TRP A 135 -7.23 13.65 12.39
C TRP A 135 -6.33 12.88 11.43
N GLU A 136 -5.10 13.30 11.32
CA GLU A 136 -4.09 12.71 10.45
C GLU A 136 -2.73 12.95 11.09
N ARG A 137 -1.84 11.96 11.00
CA ARG A 137 -0.46 12.12 11.44
C ARG A 137 0.30 13.10 10.54
N GLY A 138 1.34 13.74 11.10
CA GLY A 138 2.10 14.78 10.39
C GLY A 138 2.94 14.23 9.25
N ARG A 139 3.47 13.01 9.39
CA ARG A 139 4.40 12.39 8.44
C ARG A 139 4.04 10.93 8.17
N ALA A 140 4.50 10.43 7.01
CA ALA A 140 4.48 9.01 6.70
C ALA A 140 5.31 8.22 7.72
N MET A 141 4.99 6.96 7.92
CA MET A 141 5.64 6.05 8.88
C MET A 141 5.43 6.39 10.36
N GLU A 142 4.69 7.44 10.71
CA GLU A 142 4.32 7.69 12.11
C GLU A 142 3.28 6.70 12.62
N LEU A 143 2.32 6.35 11.80
CA LEU A 143 1.22 5.45 12.16
C LEU A 143 0.73 4.65 10.96
N TRP A 144 0.70 3.33 11.12
CA TRP A 144 -0.05 2.44 10.24
C TRP A 144 -1.37 2.03 10.90
N GLN A 145 -2.44 1.94 10.13
CA GLN A 145 -3.70 1.32 10.56
C GLN A 145 -3.79 -0.04 9.90
N MET A 146 -3.98 -1.09 10.69
CA MET A 146 -4.11 -2.46 10.21
C MET A 146 -5.43 -3.08 10.64
N ASP A 147 -5.99 -3.92 9.77
CA ASP A 147 -7.25 -4.61 10.00
C ASP A 147 -7.35 -5.87 9.12
N VAL A 148 -8.33 -6.72 9.38
CA VAL A 148 -8.61 -7.93 8.60
C VAL A 148 -9.96 -7.79 7.89
N MET A 149 -9.93 -7.73 6.58
CA MET A 149 -11.14 -7.72 5.75
C MET A 149 -11.61 -9.16 5.49
N GLY A 150 -12.85 -9.46 5.82
CA GLY A 150 -13.52 -10.73 5.50
C GLY A 150 -14.49 -10.64 4.32
N ARG A 151 -15.26 -11.69 4.09
CA ARG A 151 -16.28 -11.83 3.02
C ARG A 151 -15.68 -11.64 1.62
N VAL A 152 -14.56 -12.29 1.37
CA VAL A 152 -13.95 -12.46 0.05
C VAL A 152 -14.02 -13.93 -0.29
N HIS A 153 -14.52 -14.28 -1.48
CA HIS A 153 -14.72 -15.67 -1.87
C HIS A 153 -13.92 -16.00 -3.13
N LEU A 154 -13.38 -17.19 -3.18
CA LEU A 154 -12.83 -17.80 -4.39
C LEU A 154 -13.94 -18.38 -5.26
N ALA A 155 -13.62 -18.75 -6.49
CA ALA A 155 -14.57 -19.42 -7.41
C ALA A 155 -15.18 -20.71 -6.83
N SER A 156 -14.47 -21.37 -5.92
CA SER A 156 -14.95 -22.54 -5.19
C SER A 156 -16.00 -22.23 -4.11
N GLY A 157 -16.30 -20.95 -3.85
CA GLY A 157 -17.12 -20.52 -2.74
C GLY A 157 -16.36 -20.44 -1.40
N GLN A 158 -15.09 -20.85 -1.36
CA GLN A 158 -14.26 -20.75 -0.16
C GLN A 158 -14.06 -19.31 0.26
N GLU A 159 -14.43 -18.97 1.50
CA GLU A 159 -14.14 -17.65 2.07
C GLU A 159 -12.65 -17.54 2.42
N VAL A 160 -12.04 -16.44 2.00
CA VAL A 160 -10.68 -16.04 2.36
C VAL A 160 -10.71 -14.68 3.06
N LYS A 161 -9.64 -14.34 3.74
CA LYS A 161 -9.47 -13.05 4.42
C LYS A 161 -8.35 -12.25 3.77
N VAL A 162 -8.39 -10.93 3.94
CA VAL A 162 -7.29 -10.05 3.50
C VAL A 162 -6.78 -9.26 4.70
N VAL A 163 -5.53 -9.46 5.06
CA VAL A 163 -4.84 -8.62 6.03
C VAL A 163 -4.46 -7.34 5.33
N THR A 164 -4.93 -6.21 5.84
CA THR A 164 -4.74 -4.90 5.22
C THR A 164 -3.98 -3.97 6.15
N GLY A 165 -3.18 -3.08 5.57
CA GLY A 165 -2.48 -2.03 6.29
C GLY A 165 -2.39 -0.77 5.43
N ILE A 166 -2.61 0.39 6.03
CA ILE A 166 -2.54 1.69 5.37
C ILE A 166 -1.77 2.67 6.24
N ASP A 167 -0.89 3.44 5.62
CA ASP A 167 -0.22 4.56 6.27
C ASP A 167 -1.20 5.71 6.51
N ASP A 168 -1.25 6.19 7.75
CA ASP A 168 -2.24 7.18 8.19
C ASP A 168 -2.10 8.52 7.48
N HIS A 169 -0.88 8.97 7.21
CA HIS A 169 -0.59 10.25 6.57
C HIS A 169 -0.79 10.20 5.05
N SER A 170 -0.13 9.26 4.41
CA SER A 170 -0.04 9.19 2.95
C SER A 170 -1.21 8.45 2.30
N ARG A 171 -1.93 7.60 3.02
CA ARG A 171 -2.92 6.63 2.49
C ARG A 171 -2.29 5.54 1.64
N PHE A 172 -0.97 5.39 1.68
CA PHE A 172 -0.25 4.33 1.01
C PHE A 172 -0.61 2.98 1.63
N ILE A 173 -0.94 2.00 0.79
CA ILE A 173 -1.23 0.64 1.25
C ILE A 173 0.10 -0.05 1.51
N VAL A 174 0.38 -0.34 2.78
CA VAL A 174 1.60 -1.01 3.22
C VAL A 174 1.44 -2.52 3.34
N CYS A 175 0.20 -3.00 3.41
CA CYS A 175 -0.12 -4.43 3.50
C CYS A 175 -1.45 -4.72 2.82
N ALA A 176 -1.49 -5.75 1.97
CA ALA A 176 -2.70 -6.33 1.40
C ALA A 176 -2.45 -7.81 1.11
N LYS A 177 -2.54 -8.67 2.14
CA LYS A 177 -2.19 -10.10 2.05
C LYS A 177 -3.43 -10.97 2.13
N VAL A 178 -3.65 -11.78 1.11
CA VAL A 178 -4.72 -12.79 1.09
C VAL A 178 -4.29 -13.99 1.93
N VAL A 179 -5.14 -14.41 2.85
CA VAL A 179 -4.90 -15.55 3.74
C VAL A 179 -6.15 -16.45 3.82
N ALA A 180 -5.95 -17.75 3.91
CA ALA A 180 -7.06 -18.69 4.05
C ALA A 180 -7.84 -18.45 5.35
N ALA A 181 -7.14 -18.12 6.44
CA ALA A 181 -7.74 -17.80 7.72
C ALA A 181 -6.90 -16.72 8.42
N ALA A 182 -7.56 -15.78 9.10
CA ALA A 182 -6.89 -14.72 9.86
C ALA A 182 -6.47 -15.22 11.24
N THR A 183 -5.58 -16.22 11.27
CA THR A 183 -4.95 -16.68 12.51
C THR A 183 -3.68 -15.89 12.81
N ALA A 184 -3.13 -16.03 14.00
CA ALA A 184 -2.00 -15.22 14.47
C ALA A 184 -0.79 -15.30 13.51
N ARG A 185 -0.45 -16.50 13.01
CA ARG A 185 0.74 -16.68 12.16
C ARG A 185 0.62 -15.96 10.80
N PRO A 186 -0.43 -16.17 9.97
CA PRO A 186 -0.58 -15.45 8.70
C PRO A 186 -0.66 -13.93 8.85
N VAL A 187 -1.34 -13.43 9.90
CA VAL A 187 -1.43 -12.00 10.16
C VAL A 187 -0.07 -11.41 10.54
N CYS A 188 0.69 -12.11 11.39
CA CYS A 188 2.02 -11.69 11.78
C CYS A 188 3.03 -11.80 10.62
N GLN A 189 2.88 -12.78 9.75
CA GLN A 189 3.69 -12.88 8.53
C GLN A 189 3.42 -11.70 7.59
N ALA A 190 2.16 -11.34 7.38
CA ALA A 190 1.80 -10.18 6.57
C ALA A 190 2.38 -8.87 7.15
N LEU A 191 2.38 -8.70 8.48
CA LEU A 191 3.06 -7.57 9.13
C LEU A 191 4.57 -7.64 8.89
N ALA A 192 5.21 -8.79 9.10
CA ALA A 192 6.66 -8.93 8.94
C ALA A 192 7.11 -8.65 7.49
N GLU A 193 6.36 -9.11 6.49
CA GLU A 193 6.60 -8.79 5.08
C GLU A 193 6.50 -7.27 4.82
N ALA A 194 5.49 -6.60 5.39
CA ALA A 194 5.33 -5.16 5.27
C ALA A 194 6.48 -4.38 5.94
N LEU A 195 6.90 -4.80 7.15
CA LEU A 195 8.06 -4.21 7.85
C LEU A 195 9.37 -4.40 7.06
N GLY A 196 9.56 -5.57 6.45
CA GLY A 196 10.72 -5.86 5.61
C GLY A 196 10.78 -5.02 4.35
N ARG A 197 9.62 -4.70 3.76
CA ARG A 197 9.50 -3.96 2.50
C ARG A 197 9.56 -2.44 2.70
N TYR A 198 8.89 -1.92 3.71
CA TYR A 198 8.67 -0.48 3.87
C TYR A 198 9.36 0.13 5.10
N GLY A 199 9.95 -0.69 5.96
CA GLY A 199 10.58 -0.27 7.20
C GLY A 199 9.64 -0.29 8.40
N ILE A 200 10.11 0.21 9.53
CA ILE A 200 9.45 0.13 10.83
C ILE A 200 8.68 1.44 11.09
N PRO A 201 7.33 1.40 11.23
CA PRO A 201 6.56 2.58 11.63
C PRO A 201 6.72 2.87 13.12
N GLY A 202 6.50 4.12 13.52
CA GLY A 202 6.50 4.48 14.94
C GLY A 202 5.36 3.83 15.73
N GLN A 203 4.19 3.69 15.10
CA GLN A 203 2.99 3.17 15.74
C GLN A 203 2.17 2.30 14.78
N ILE A 204 1.44 1.32 15.32
CA ILE A 204 0.42 0.56 14.59
C ILE A 204 -0.87 0.61 15.38
N LEU A 205 -1.97 0.97 14.73
CA LEU A 205 -3.32 0.98 15.28
C LEU A 205 -4.11 -0.20 14.71
N THR A 206 -4.69 -1.00 15.59
CA THR A 206 -5.60 -2.10 15.21
C THR A 206 -6.91 -2.01 15.98
N ASP A 207 -7.87 -2.81 15.57
CA ASP A 207 -9.04 -3.10 16.39
C ASP A 207 -8.66 -4.03 17.58
N ASN A 208 -9.67 -4.40 18.37
CA ASN A 208 -9.50 -5.31 19.51
C ASN A 208 -9.64 -6.80 19.10
N GLY A 209 -9.41 -7.13 17.85
CA GLY A 209 -9.48 -8.51 17.37
C GLY A 209 -8.50 -9.45 18.10
N LYS A 210 -8.91 -10.70 18.35
CA LYS A 210 -8.11 -11.69 19.10
C LYS A 210 -6.72 -11.95 18.51
N VAL A 211 -6.53 -11.68 17.23
CA VAL A 211 -5.23 -11.85 16.56
C VAL A 211 -4.25 -10.72 16.89
N PHE A 212 -4.79 -9.54 17.23
CA PHE A 212 -4.00 -8.34 17.51
C PHE A 212 -3.75 -8.15 19.01
N THR A 213 -4.64 -8.62 19.88
CA THR A 213 -4.51 -8.38 21.33
C THR A 213 -5.02 -9.52 22.18
N ALA A 214 -4.38 -9.75 23.32
CA ALA A 214 -4.84 -10.68 24.37
C ALA A 214 -5.89 -10.06 25.31
N ARG A 215 -6.27 -8.78 25.14
CA ARG A 215 -7.13 -8.03 26.08
C ARG A 215 -8.44 -8.75 26.42
N PHE A 216 -8.96 -9.54 25.49
CA PHE A 216 -10.19 -10.33 25.67
C PHE A 216 -9.94 -11.85 25.60
N GLY A 217 -8.68 -12.29 25.66
CA GLY A 217 -8.29 -13.70 25.61
C GLY A 217 -8.26 -14.34 26.99
N ARG A 218 -8.35 -15.68 27.03
CA ARG A 218 -8.30 -16.46 28.29
C ARG A 218 -6.88 -16.79 28.80
N GLY A 219 -5.82 -16.32 28.08
CA GLY A 219 -4.43 -16.65 28.41
C GLY A 219 -3.64 -15.47 28.96
N PRO A 220 -2.71 -15.72 29.93
CA PRO A 220 -1.81 -14.67 30.39
C PRO A 220 -0.73 -14.38 29.33
N GLY A 221 -0.53 -13.12 29.00
CA GLY A 221 0.60 -12.63 28.20
C GLY A 221 0.23 -12.04 26.83
N PRO A 222 1.19 -11.33 26.23
CA PRO A 222 0.98 -10.66 24.95
C PRO A 222 0.85 -11.67 23.81
N VAL A 223 -0.07 -11.41 22.86
CA VAL A 223 -0.18 -12.18 21.62
C VAL A 223 1.07 -12.01 20.73
N MET A 224 1.19 -12.86 19.71
CA MET A 224 2.34 -12.80 18.79
C MET A 224 2.48 -11.41 18.14
N PHE A 225 1.39 -10.78 17.75
CA PHE A 225 1.38 -9.45 17.13
C PHE A 225 1.95 -8.37 18.08
N ASP A 226 1.52 -8.35 19.36
CA ASP A 226 2.07 -7.44 20.37
C ASP A 226 3.57 -7.65 20.60
N ARG A 227 4.01 -8.92 20.60
CA ARG A 227 5.44 -9.23 20.74
C ARG A 227 6.25 -8.70 19.58
N ILE A 228 5.76 -8.89 18.34
CA ILE A 228 6.41 -8.35 17.14
C ILE A 228 6.52 -6.82 17.23
N CYS A 229 5.44 -6.14 17.60
CA CYS A 229 5.47 -4.69 17.77
C CYS A 229 6.52 -4.29 18.82
N THR A 230 6.48 -4.89 20.01
CA THR A 230 7.41 -4.59 21.10
C THR A 230 8.86 -4.88 20.72
N ASP A 231 9.11 -6.01 20.07
CA ASP A 231 10.45 -6.43 19.66
C ASP A 231 11.07 -5.51 18.60
N ASN A 232 10.24 -4.83 17.81
CA ASN A 232 10.67 -3.88 16.79
C ASN A 232 10.54 -2.41 17.24
N GLY A 233 10.22 -2.13 18.50
CA GLY A 233 10.08 -0.77 19.03
C GLY A 233 8.83 -0.03 18.52
N ILE A 234 7.84 -0.76 18.00
CA ILE A 234 6.59 -0.21 17.50
C ILE A 234 5.59 -0.07 18.65
N ARG A 235 5.01 1.12 18.81
CA ARG A 235 3.94 1.33 19.79
C ARG A 235 2.62 0.80 19.22
N HIS A 236 2.13 -0.32 19.73
CA HIS A 236 0.83 -0.86 19.37
C HIS A 236 -0.28 -0.11 20.09
N LEU A 237 -1.23 0.42 19.32
CA LEU A 237 -2.41 1.17 19.78
C LEU A 237 -3.65 0.35 19.47
N LEU A 238 -4.55 0.27 20.44
CA LEU A 238 -5.86 -0.36 20.27
C LEU A 238 -6.96 0.69 20.19
N THR A 239 -7.95 0.46 19.35
CA THR A 239 -9.13 1.33 19.32
C THR A 239 -9.88 1.27 20.65
N ALA A 240 -10.43 2.41 21.09
CA ALA A 240 -11.36 2.37 22.21
C ALA A 240 -12.59 1.52 21.83
N PRO A 241 -13.11 0.70 22.75
CA PRO A 241 -14.33 -0.05 22.52
C PRO A 241 -15.44 0.89 22.02
N TYR A 242 -16.18 0.47 20.99
CA TYR A 242 -17.29 1.24 20.39
C TYR A 242 -16.93 2.61 19.82
N SER A 243 -15.66 2.88 19.50
CA SER A 243 -15.21 4.13 18.86
C SER A 243 -14.88 3.89 17.37
N PRO A 244 -15.86 3.97 16.45
CA PRO A 244 -15.65 3.70 15.03
C PRO A 244 -14.86 4.79 14.29
N THR A 245 -14.46 5.86 14.99
CA THR A 245 -13.80 7.00 14.37
C THR A 245 -12.28 6.83 14.20
N THR A 246 -11.67 5.88 14.90
CA THR A 246 -10.21 5.71 14.94
C THR A 246 -9.66 4.88 13.78
N THR A 247 -10.38 3.87 13.30
CA THR A 247 -10.01 2.99 12.18
C THR A 247 -10.61 3.42 10.83
N GLY A 248 -11.22 4.59 10.77
CA GLY A 248 -11.98 5.05 9.61
C GLY A 248 -11.20 5.10 8.28
N LYS A 249 -9.86 5.11 8.31
CA LYS A 249 -9.03 5.10 7.09
C LYS A 249 -8.90 3.69 6.51
N VAL A 250 -8.63 2.69 7.33
CA VAL A 250 -8.58 1.30 6.87
C VAL A 250 -9.97 0.79 6.49
N GLU A 251 -11.02 1.18 7.22
CA GLU A 251 -12.41 0.89 6.81
C GLU A 251 -12.77 1.52 5.46
N ARG A 252 -12.31 2.76 5.21
CA ARG A 252 -12.48 3.42 3.93
C ARG A 252 -11.69 2.73 2.82
N LEU A 253 -10.50 2.23 3.12
CA LEU A 253 -9.73 1.38 2.22
C LEU A 253 -10.53 0.13 1.86
N HIS A 254 -11.09 -0.59 2.83
CA HIS A 254 -11.93 -1.77 2.58
C HIS A 254 -13.10 -1.47 1.65
N LYS A 255 -13.81 -0.34 1.84
CA LYS A 255 -14.88 0.08 0.94
C LYS A 255 -14.38 0.33 -0.48
N THR A 256 -13.20 0.91 -0.62
CA THR A 256 -12.57 1.16 -1.91
C THR A 256 -12.13 -0.16 -2.58
N MET A 257 -11.47 -1.05 -1.84
CA MET A 257 -11.06 -2.37 -2.34
C MET A 257 -12.27 -3.20 -2.80
N ARG A 258 -13.36 -3.21 -2.01
CA ARG A 258 -14.59 -3.89 -2.42
C ARG A 258 -15.15 -3.33 -3.72
N ALA A 259 -15.32 -2.02 -3.82
CA ALA A 259 -15.94 -1.38 -4.96
C ALA A 259 -15.08 -1.42 -6.24
N GLU A 260 -13.76 -1.30 -6.12
CA GLU A 260 -12.87 -1.12 -7.26
C GLU A 260 -12.13 -2.42 -7.65
N PHE A 261 -11.93 -3.34 -6.72
CA PHE A 261 -11.23 -4.59 -6.98
C PHE A 261 -12.11 -5.84 -6.84
N PHE A 262 -12.71 -6.09 -5.67
CA PHE A 262 -13.40 -7.36 -5.41
C PHE A 262 -14.75 -7.48 -6.12
N THR A 263 -15.64 -6.49 -6.04
CA THR A 263 -16.98 -6.58 -6.66
C THR A 263 -16.92 -6.80 -8.18
N PRO A 264 -16.07 -6.10 -8.95
CA PRO A 264 -15.94 -6.35 -10.37
C PRO A 264 -15.34 -7.72 -10.73
N ARG A 265 -14.70 -8.40 -9.76
CA ARG A 265 -13.97 -9.66 -9.93
C ARG A 265 -14.48 -10.76 -9.00
N ASP A 266 -15.73 -10.65 -8.56
CA ASP A 266 -16.31 -11.64 -7.65
C ASP A 266 -16.24 -13.04 -8.27
N GLN A 267 -15.73 -13.99 -7.48
CA GLN A 267 -15.57 -15.40 -7.87
C GLN A 267 -14.72 -15.66 -9.14
N MET A 268 -13.94 -14.70 -9.60
CA MET A 268 -13.08 -14.90 -10.79
C MET A 268 -11.83 -15.74 -10.50
N PHE A 269 -11.37 -15.80 -9.26
CA PHE A 269 -10.10 -16.44 -8.90
C PHE A 269 -10.32 -17.82 -8.29
N ALA A 270 -9.68 -18.84 -8.88
CA ALA A 270 -9.72 -20.20 -8.37
C ALA A 270 -8.82 -20.45 -7.16
N THR A 271 -7.73 -19.68 -7.03
CA THR A 271 -6.68 -19.91 -6.03
C THR A 271 -6.28 -18.64 -5.29
N ILE A 272 -5.77 -18.79 -4.06
CA ILE A 272 -5.21 -17.69 -3.27
C ILE A 272 -4.03 -17.01 -3.99
N PRO A 273 -3.05 -17.74 -4.58
CA PRO A 273 -1.96 -17.08 -5.31
C PRO A 273 -2.44 -16.21 -6.48
N GLY A 274 -3.38 -16.70 -7.30
CA GLY A 274 -3.92 -15.91 -8.41
C GLY A 274 -4.68 -14.67 -7.95
N LEU A 275 -5.43 -14.77 -6.84
CA LEU A 275 -6.08 -13.62 -6.22
C LEU A 275 -5.04 -12.63 -5.65
N GLN A 276 -3.97 -13.12 -5.03
CA GLN A 276 -2.90 -12.27 -4.48
C GLN A 276 -2.17 -11.50 -5.57
N GLU A 277 -1.79 -12.15 -6.65
CA GLU A 277 -1.11 -11.51 -7.79
C GLU A 277 -1.95 -10.36 -8.38
N ALA A 278 -3.23 -10.62 -8.62
CA ALA A 278 -4.14 -9.59 -9.12
C ALA A 278 -4.34 -8.44 -8.12
N LEU A 279 -4.40 -8.77 -6.81
CA LEU A 279 -4.49 -7.76 -5.75
C LEU A 279 -3.22 -6.91 -5.66
N ASP A 280 -2.05 -7.51 -5.80
CA ASP A 280 -0.75 -6.81 -5.80
C ASP A 280 -0.66 -5.81 -6.96
N GLY A 281 -1.13 -6.19 -8.15
CA GLY A 281 -1.24 -5.29 -9.30
C GLY A 281 -2.16 -4.09 -9.00
N TRP A 282 -3.33 -4.34 -8.42
CA TRP A 282 -4.26 -3.27 -8.03
C TRP A 282 -3.68 -2.36 -6.93
N VAL A 283 -2.99 -2.93 -5.93
CA VAL A 283 -2.32 -2.17 -4.86
C VAL A 283 -1.22 -1.29 -5.45
N SER A 284 -0.45 -1.81 -6.41
CA SER A 284 0.55 -1.03 -7.12
C SER A 284 -0.08 0.18 -7.84
N GLU A 285 -1.14 -0.03 -8.60
CA GLU A 285 -1.88 1.06 -9.27
C GLU A 285 -2.46 2.05 -8.26
N TYR A 286 -3.08 1.56 -7.17
CA TYR A 286 -3.62 2.41 -6.10
C TYR A 286 -2.55 3.31 -5.50
N ASN A 287 -1.37 2.77 -5.23
CA ASN A 287 -0.28 3.49 -4.58
C ASN A 287 0.42 4.48 -5.51
N THR A 288 0.60 4.13 -6.80
CA THR A 288 1.49 4.87 -7.72
C THR A 288 0.78 5.71 -8.76
N ALA A 289 -0.45 5.35 -9.14
CA ALA A 289 -1.15 6.00 -10.25
C ALA A 289 -2.51 6.59 -9.86
N ARG A 290 -3.22 5.97 -8.91
CA ARG A 290 -4.60 6.35 -8.60
C ARG A 290 -4.70 7.70 -7.90
N PRO A 291 -5.48 8.68 -8.42
CA PRO A 291 -5.70 9.97 -7.75
C PRO A 291 -6.40 9.79 -6.40
N HIS A 292 -5.84 10.36 -5.33
CA HIS A 292 -6.39 10.23 -3.99
C HIS A 292 -6.84 11.58 -3.41
N GLN A 293 -8.10 11.65 -2.95
CA GLN A 293 -8.70 12.90 -2.46
C GLN A 293 -7.95 13.52 -1.28
N SER A 294 -7.46 12.70 -0.33
CA SER A 294 -6.70 13.20 0.82
C SER A 294 -5.28 13.65 0.44
N CYS A 295 -4.80 13.28 -0.74
CA CYS A 295 -3.49 13.67 -1.26
C CYS A 295 -3.58 14.79 -2.30
N GLY A 296 -4.68 15.56 -2.30
CA GLY A 296 -4.87 16.65 -3.26
C GLY A 296 -5.00 16.20 -4.72
N GLY A 297 -5.45 14.97 -4.95
CA GLY A 297 -5.55 14.38 -6.29
C GLY A 297 -4.28 13.67 -6.77
N ARG A 298 -3.21 13.69 -5.99
CA ARG A 298 -1.97 12.97 -6.29
C ARG A 298 -2.01 11.52 -5.80
N PRO A 299 -1.21 10.62 -6.36
CA PRO A 299 -1.07 9.26 -5.87
C PRO A 299 -0.50 9.21 -4.44
N PRO A 300 -0.88 8.19 -3.63
CA PRO A 300 -0.37 8.02 -2.28
C PRO A 300 1.16 7.99 -2.15
N ILE A 301 1.86 7.43 -3.14
CA ILE A 301 3.32 7.32 -3.16
C ILE A 301 4.01 8.67 -2.99
N GLU A 302 3.46 9.75 -3.53
CA GLU A 302 4.07 11.07 -3.44
C GLU A 302 4.12 11.61 -2.01
N ARG A 303 3.11 11.24 -1.19
CA ARG A 303 3.09 11.59 0.24
C ARG A 303 3.82 10.58 1.12
N PHE A 304 3.98 9.35 0.63
CA PHE A 304 4.70 8.30 1.35
C PHE A 304 6.21 8.47 1.26
N ARG A 305 6.72 9.13 0.22
CA ARG A 305 8.13 9.49 0.13
C ARG A 305 8.49 10.36 1.33
N LEU A 306 9.37 9.86 2.16
CA LEU A 306 9.97 10.66 3.22
C LEU A 306 10.79 11.75 2.57
N ALA A 307 10.76 12.99 3.10
CA ALA A 307 11.35 14.19 2.50
C ALA A 307 12.84 14.04 2.11
N ASP A 308 13.55 13.03 2.64
CA ASP A 308 14.97 12.77 2.39
C ASP A 308 15.27 11.36 1.86
N ARG A 309 14.26 10.56 1.47
CA ARG A 309 14.47 9.21 0.93
C ARG A 309 13.84 9.07 -0.44
N SER A 310 14.67 9.06 -1.47
CA SER A 310 14.30 8.50 -2.76
C SER A 310 14.08 7.00 -2.56
N ILE A 311 12.85 6.58 -2.28
CA ILE A 311 12.44 5.20 -2.52
C ILE A 311 12.29 5.10 -4.02
N THR A 312 13.37 4.80 -4.73
CA THR A 312 13.27 4.26 -6.06
C THR A 312 12.59 2.91 -5.92
N PRO A 313 11.44 2.67 -6.58
CA PRO A 313 10.97 1.32 -6.75
C PRO A 313 12.14 0.55 -7.36
N ASP A 314 12.47 -0.58 -6.79
CA ASP A 314 13.45 -1.47 -7.41
C ASP A 314 12.81 -2.01 -8.68
N GLU A 315 13.07 -1.35 -9.81
CA GLU A 315 12.63 -1.74 -11.16
C GLU A 315 13.23 -3.11 -11.56
N SER A 316 14.11 -3.64 -10.73
CA SER A 316 14.77 -4.93 -10.92
C SER A 316 13.91 -6.14 -10.55
N SER A 317 12.72 -5.98 -9.99
CA SER A 317 11.86 -7.11 -9.63
C SER A 317 10.74 -7.40 -10.64
N ALA A 318 10.71 -6.71 -11.77
CA ALA A 318 9.79 -6.98 -12.87
C ALA A 318 10.46 -7.84 -13.96
N SER A 319 11.10 -8.93 -13.57
CA SER A 319 11.36 -10.03 -14.50
C SER A 319 10.20 -11.02 -14.37
N PRO A 320 9.49 -11.37 -15.47
CA PRO A 320 8.46 -12.39 -15.40
C PRO A 320 9.13 -13.69 -14.96
N ALA A 321 8.72 -14.19 -13.80
CA ALA A 321 9.11 -15.52 -13.36
C ALA A 321 8.64 -16.54 -14.43
N PRO A 322 9.46 -17.52 -14.80
CA PRO A 322 9.01 -18.61 -15.66
C PRO A 322 7.84 -19.32 -14.98
N PRO A 323 6.93 -19.94 -15.76
CA PRO A 323 5.75 -20.60 -15.21
C PRO A 323 6.18 -21.62 -14.17
N ALA A 324 5.64 -21.47 -12.96
CA ALA A 324 5.97 -22.28 -11.82
C ALA A 324 5.67 -23.76 -12.13
N ALA A 325 6.72 -24.55 -12.17
CA ALA A 325 6.60 -25.99 -12.00
C ALA A 325 5.85 -26.26 -10.69
N GLN A 326 4.96 -27.26 -10.70
CA GLN A 326 4.20 -27.69 -9.53
C GLN A 326 5.13 -27.80 -8.33
N PRO A 327 4.78 -27.26 -7.15
CA PRO A 327 5.64 -27.35 -5.99
C PRO A 327 5.79 -28.82 -5.58
N ALA A 328 6.98 -29.34 -5.76
CA ALA A 328 7.41 -30.51 -4.99
C ALA A 328 7.20 -30.20 -3.50
N PRO A 329 6.92 -31.20 -2.64
CA PRO A 329 6.68 -30.97 -1.22
C PRO A 329 7.84 -30.14 -0.67
N ALA A 330 7.53 -28.96 -0.15
CA ALA A 330 8.47 -27.94 0.24
C ALA A 330 9.52 -28.54 1.17
N SER A 331 10.74 -28.70 0.67
CA SER A 331 11.90 -29.00 1.50
C SER A 331 12.03 -27.89 2.53
N ARG A 332 11.97 -28.26 3.80
CA ARG A 332 12.12 -27.35 4.94
C ARG A 332 13.35 -26.47 4.74
N PRO A 333 13.25 -25.14 4.80
CA PRO A 333 14.43 -24.28 4.67
C PRO A 333 15.43 -24.67 5.76
N ALA A 334 16.71 -24.75 5.40
CA ALA A 334 17.76 -25.13 6.31
C ALA A 334 17.81 -24.18 7.51
N GLY A 335 17.59 -24.70 8.70
CA GLY A 335 17.64 -23.95 9.94
C GLY A 335 19.07 -23.84 10.48
N VAL A 336 19.32 -22.84 11.31
CA VAL A 336 20.58 -22.65 12.03
C VAL A 336 20.42 -23.18 13.45
N SER A 337 21.23 -24.18 13.82
CA SER A 337 21.22 -24.69 15.20
C SER A 337 21.78 -23.64 16.18
N ARG A 338 21.12 -23.47 17.32
CA ARG A 338 21.47 -22.53 18.40
C ARG A 338 21.20 -23.16 19.76
N TRP A 339 21.95 -22.75 20.74
CA TRP A 339 21.68 -23.08 22.15
C TRP A 339 20.90 -21.96 22.81
N VAL A 340 19.89 -22.32 23.56
CA VAL A 340 19.14 -21.36 24.37
C VAL A 340 19.98 -21.01 25.60
N ASN A 341 20.21 -19.70 25.82
CA ASN A 341 21.00 -19.26 26.97
C ASN A 341 20.18 -19.37 28.30
N ALA A 342 20.84 -19.16 29.44
CA ALA A 342 20.21 -19.21 30.76
C ALA A 342 18.99 -18.27 30.93
N ALA A 343 18.92 -17.18 30.14
CA ALA A 343 17.77 -16.28 30.11
C ALA A 343 16.63 -16.73 29.18
N GLY A 344 16.71 -17.96 28.64
CA GLY A 344 15.70 -18.49 27.72
C GLY A 344 15.69 -17.81 26.36
N LYS A 345 16.82 -17.37 25.85
CA LYS A 345 16.94 -16.63 24.60
C LYS A 345 17.97 -17.27 23.65
N VAL A 346 17.75 -17.07 22.34
CA VAL A 346 18.74 -17.38 21.29
C VAL A 346 19.16 -16.12 20.55
N SER A 347 20.40 -16.07 20.06
CA SER A 347 20.91 -14.95 19.29
C SER A 347 20.96 -15.29 17.80
N LEU A 348 20.43 -14.41 16.94
CA LEU A 348 20.50 -14.52 15.49
C LEU A 348 20.75 -13.13 14.89
N ALA A 349 21.76 -13.00 14.02
CA ALA A 349 22.10 -11.73 13.32
C ALA A 349 22.26 -10.53 14.26
N GLY A 350 22.81 -10.75 15.46
CA GLY A 350 23.01 -9.66 16.46
C GLY A 350 21.77 -9.32 17.30
N PHE A 351 20.64 -9.97 17.05
CA PHE A 351 19.43 -9.82 17.85
C PHE A 351 19.18 -11.03 18.73
N SER A 352 18.54 -10.80 19.88
CA SER A 352 18.19 -11.84 20.84
C SER A 352 16.68 -12.12 20.75
N TYR A 353 16.32 -13.38 20.52
CA TYR A 353 14.94 -13.86 20.41
C TYR A 353 14.59 -14.73 21.61
N ARG A 354 13.43 -14.51 22.23
CA ARG A 354 12.99 -15.26 23.39
C ARG A 354 12.41 -16.62 22.96
N VAL A 355 12.90 -17.69 23.57
CA VAL A 355 12.40 -19.07 23.41
C VAL A 355 11.53 -19.46 24.61
N GLY A 356 12.03 -19.21 25.78
CA GLY A 356 11.42 -19.56 27.08
C GLY A 356 12.47 -20.12 28.03
N ALA A 357 12.32 -19.85 29.33
CA ALA A 357 13.23 -20.33 30.35
C ALA A 357 13.26 -21.87 30.46
N THR A 358 12.17 -22.52 30.10
CA THR A 358 12.01 -23.98 30.08
C THR A 358 12.96 -24.67 29.10
N TYR A 359 13.43 -23.94 28.09
CA TYR A 359 14.36 -24.45 27.07
C TYR A 359 15.81 -24.00 27.30
N ALA A 360 16.12 -23.42 28.48
CA ALA A 360 17.47 -22.97 28.79
C ALA A 360 18.45 -24.15 28.78
N GLY A 361 19.55 -24.02 28.02
CA GLY A 361 20.50 -25.10 27.85
C GLY A 361 20.15 -26.11 26.76
N GLU A 362 19.00 -26.00 26.10
CA GLU A 362 18.59 -26.92 25.04
C GLU A 362 18.99 -26.42 23.65
N PRO A 363 19.32 -27.34 22.72
CA PRO A 363 19.58 -27.00 21.33
C PRO A 363 18.27 -26.75 20.60
N VAL A 364 18.20 -25.65 19.83
CA VAL A 364 17.06 -25.32 19.00
C VAL A 364 17.51 -24.98 17.58
N GLU A 365 16.65 -25.26 16.62
CA GLU A 365 16.87 -24.90 15.24
C GLU A 365 16.11 -23.59 14.92
N VAL A 366 16.83 -22.60 14.39
CA VAL A 366 16.27 -21.30 14.05
C VAL A 366 16.14 -21.19 12.54
N VAL A 367 14.93 -21.08 12.05
CA VAL A 367 14.60 -20.96 10.62
C VAL A 367 14.08 -19.55 10.35
N VAL A 368 14.61 -18.88 9.31
CA VAL A 368 14.10 -17.58 8.87
C VAL A 368 13.41 -17.77 7.54
N ALA A 369 12.11 -17.47 7.50
CA ALA A 369 11.31 -17.57 6.29
C ALA A 369 10.21 -16.49 6.29
N GLY A 370 10.06 -15.77 5.17
CA GLY A 370 9.03 -14.75 5.01
C GLY A 370 9.05 -13.66 6.09
N GLY A 371 10.25 -13.24 6.52
CA GLY A 371 10.40 -12.23 7.58
C GLY A 371 10.08 -12.70 8.99
N LEU A 372 9.81 -14.00 9.19
CA LEU A 372 9.64 -14.62 10.50
C LEU A 372 10.86 -15.44 10.89
N VAL A 373 11.15 -15.45 12.19
CA VAL A 373 12.17 -16.30 12.83
C VAL A 373 11.44 -17.37 13.62
N ASP A 374 11.35 -18.56 13.07
CA ASP A 374 10.78 -19.74 13.74
C ASP A 374 11.88 -20.47 14.51
N ILE A 375 11.63 -20.77 15.77
CA ILE A 375 12.52 -21.52 16.64
C ILE A 375 11.89 -22.87 16.88
N TRP A 376 12.60 -23.91 16.52
CA TRP A 376 12.16 -25.29 16.58
C TRP A 376 12.94 -26.05 17.64
N HIS A 377 12.24 -26.85 18.43
CA HIS A 377 12.84 -27.81 19.36
C HIS A 377 12.18 -29.16 19.14
N ALA A 378 12.98 -30.21 18.99
CA ALA A 378 12.50 -31.58 18.73
C ALA A 378 11.42 -31.67 17.63
N GLY A 379 11.58 -30.90 16.52
CA GLY A 379 10.65 -30.91 15.40
C GLY A 379 9.37 -30.08 15.57
N VAL A 380 9.19 -29.43 16.72
CA VAL A 380 8.03 -28.57 17.03
C VAL A 380 8.44 -27.11 17.09
N VAL A 381 7.63 -26.19 16.52
CA VAL A 381 7.84 -24.74 16.65
C VAL A 381 7.52 -24.34 18.09
N VAL A 382 8.51 -23.91 18.84
CA VAL A 382 8.36 -23.48 20.25
C VAL A 382 8.25 -21.96 20.39
N ALA A 383 8.76 -21.20 19.41
CA ALA A 383 8.59 -19.75 19.37
C ALA A 383 8.66 -19.26 17.93
N THR A 384 7.91 -18.19 17.63
CA THR A 384 7.96 -17.46 16.36
C THR A 384 8.05 -15.96 16.66
N HIS A 385 8.99 -15.30 15.99
CA HIS A 385 9.21 -13.86 16.11
C HIS A 385 9.25 -13.22 14.72
N ALA A 386 8.96 -11.92 14.63
CA ALA A 386 9.37 -11.18 13.45
C ALA A 386 10.90 -11.05 13.43
N GLN A 387 11.47 -11.13 12.23
CA GLN A 387 12.87 -10.82 12.03
C GLN A 387 13.10 -9.34 12.42
N ARG A 388 13.99 -9.11 13.37
CA ARG A 388 14.34 -7.76 13.77
C ARG A 388 15.21 -7.11 12.72
N LEU A 389 14.81 -5.91 12.30
CA LEU A 389 15.53 -5.06 11.36
C LEU A 389 16.17 -3.92 12.13
N ARG A 390 17.40 -3.52 11.78
CA ARG A 390 18.01 -2.31 12.35
C ARG A 390 17.41 -1.10 11.66
N ALA A 391 16.93 -0.13 12.44
CA ALA A 391 16.41 1.14 11.93
C ALA A 391 17.47 1.94 11.14
N ASP A 392 18.75 1.73 11.46
CA ASP A 392 19.91 2.35 10.82
C ASP A 392 20.34 1.71 9.50
N GLN A 393 19.79 0.54 9.12
CA GLN A 393 20.06 -0.05 7.80
C GLN A 393 19.41 0.73 6.65
N GLY A 394 18.51 1.67 6.95
CA GLY A 394 17.92 2.59 6.00
C GLY A 394 18.64 3.94 5.85
N ASP A 395 19.59 4.31 6.71
CA ASP A 395 20.12 5.68 6.78
C ASP A 395 21.59 5.85 6.38
N ARG A 396 22.28 4.78 6.05
CA ARG A 396 23.63 4.94 5.50
C ARG A 396 23.59 4.88 3.99
N ALA A 397 23.50 6.08 3.37
CA ALA A 397 23.99 6.24 2.01
C ALA A 397 25.35 5.56 1.90
N PRO A 398 25.60 4.77 0.84
CA PRO A 398 26.88 4.11 0.65
C PRO A 398 27.95 5.19 0.52
N ARG A 399 28.69 5.44 1.61
CA ARG A 399 29.96 6.15 1.50
C ARG A 399 30.90 5.25 0.72
N ALA A 400 31.32 5.76 -0.42
CA ALA A 400 32.35 5.28 -1.32
C ALA A 400 32.03 4.00 -2.11
N ARG A 401 31.94 4.19 -3.42
CA ARG A 401 32.14 3.23 -4.47
C ARG A 401 33.03 2.04 -4.07
N VAL A 402 32.44 0.98 -3.54
CA VAL A 402 33.04 -0.33 -3.63
C VAL A 402 32.62 -0.87 -5.00
N THR A 403 33.54 -0.85 -5.94
CA THR A 403 33.31 -1.32 -7.29
C THR A 403 32.71 -2.73 -7.26
N ARG A 404 31.66 -2.94 -8.06
CA ARG A 404 30.94 -4.21 -8.25
C ARG A 404 31.86 -5.43 -8.42
N ARG A 405 33.09 -5.22 -8.91
CA ARG A 405 34.12 -6.24 -9.09
C ARG A 405 34.63 -6.87 -7.78
N ALA A 406 34.63 -6.16 -6.64
CA ALA A 406 35.15 -6.72 -5.38
C ALA A 406 34.12 -7.62 -4.66
N ARG A 407 32.84 -7.50 -4.97
CA ARG A 407 31.79 -8.37 -4.37
C ARG A 407 31.77 -9.78 -4.96
N ASP A 408 32.14 -9.93 -6.21
CA ASP A 408 32.09 -11.22 -6.92
C ASP A 408 33.40 -12.01 -6.78
N ALA A 409 34.52 -11.36 -6.49
CA ALA A 409 35.84 -11.99 -6.42
C ALA A 409 36.07 -12.93 -5.20
N THR A 410 35.26 -12.77 -4.13
CA THR A 410 35.36 -13.61 -2.91
C THR A 410 34.13 -14.50 -2.69
N ALA A 411 33.12 -14.41 -3.56
CA ALA A 411 31.95 -15.28 -3.50
C ALA A 411 32.31 -16.74 -3.74
N GLY A 412 31.97 -17.61 -2.78
CA GLY A 412 32.26 -19.03 -2.84
C GLY A 412 33.68 -19.44 -2.36
N LEU A 413 34.55 -18.50 -2.01
CA LEU A 413 35.84 -18.84 -1.41
C LEU A 413 35.65 -19.24 0.05
N THR A 414 36.33 -20.31 0.45
CA THR A 414 36.37 -20.81 1.82
C THR A 414 37.82 -20.95 2.29
N VAL A 415 38.09 -20.58 3.53
CA VAL A 415 39.37 -20.76 4.17
C VAL A 415 39.20 -21.36 5.55
N THR A 416 39.98 -22.41 5.84
CA THR A 416 40.00 -23.06 7.15
C THR A 416 40.90 -22.29 8.11
N ARG A 417 40.43 -21.95 9.31
CA ARG A 417 41.15 -21.24 10.36
C ARG A 417 41.07 -22.03 11.66
N LEU A 418 42.16 -22.08 12.39
CA LEU A 418 42.15 -22.66 13.72
C LEU A 418 41.59 -21.68 14.73
N ALA A 419 40.55 -22.08 15.46
CA ALA A 419 40.01 -21.31 16.56
C ALA A 419 40.99 -21.26 17.72
N ASP A 420 41.08 -20.13 18.41
CA ASP A 420 41.92 -19.98 19.62
C ASP A 420 41.32 -20.73 20.84
N SER A 421 41.98 -20.60 22.00
CA SER A 421 41.52 -21.22 23.26
C SER A 421 40.16 -20.70 23.74
N ALA A 422 39.71 -19.57 23.23
CA ALA A 422 38.38 -19.00 23.53
C ALA A 422 37.32 -19.36 22.46
N GLY A 423 37.71 -20.14 21.42
CA GLY A 423 36.84 -20.50 20.30
C GLY A 423 36.60 -19.35 19.34
N VAL A 424 37.58 -18.45 19.14
CA VAL A 424 37.53 -17.32 18.25
C VAL A 424 38.44 -17.56 17.03
N VAL A 425 37.95 -17.25 15.83
CA VAL A 425 38.70 -17.36 14.57
C VAL A 425 39.04 -15.95 14.09
N SER A 426 40.31 -15.73 13.74
CA SER A 426 40.75 -14.48 13.12
C SER A 426 40.61 -14.53 11.61
N PHE A 427 39.88 -13.63 11.01
CA PHE A 427 39.73 -13.50 9.55
C PHE A 427 39.87 -12.05 9.11
N ALA A 428 40.68 -11.78 8.12
CA ALA A 428 41.01 -10.43 7.61
C ALA A 428 41.41 -9.44 8.72
N GLY A 429 42.08 -9.90 9.77
CA GLY A 429 42.51 -9.10 10.91
C GLY A 429 41.44 -8.87 11.98
N THR A 430 40.23 -9.41 11.82
CA THR A 430 39.12 -9.23 12.77
C THR A 430 38.74 -10.56 13.43
N PRO A 431 38.50 -10.58 14.75
CA PRO A 431 38.10 -11.79 15.48
C PRO A 431 36.63 -12.09 15.29
N TYR A 432 36.30 -13.38 14.99
CA TYR A 432 34.95 -13.90 14.86
C TYR A 432 34.74 -15.09 15.78
N ALA A 433 33.80 -15.04 16.70
CA ALA A 433 33.57 -16.05 17.70
C ALA A 433 32.83 -17.27 17.10
N ALA A 434 33.45 -18.44 17.06
CA ALA A 434 32.79 -19.70 16.76
C ALA A 434 32.09 -20.28 18.02
N GLY A 435 32.62 -20.01 19.19
CA GLY A 435 32.15 -20.48 20.49
C GLY A 435 33.16 -21.37 21.21
N ARG A 436 33.21 -21.37 22.54
CA ARG A 436 34.20 -22.08 23.37
C ARG A 436 34.25 -23.60 23.09
N MET A 437 33.15 -24.23 22.75
CA MET A 437 33.10 -25.63 22.38
C MET A 437 33.95 -25.97 21.14
N TRP A 438 34.28 -24.97 20.32
CA TRP A 438 35.10 -25.07 19.12
C TRP A 438 36.51 -24.58 19.35
N ALA A 439 36.99 -24.48 20.60
CA ALA A 439 38.34 -24.10 20.94
C ALA A 439 39.33 -25.09 20.32
N ARG A 440 40.41 -24.55 19.73
CA ARG A 440 41.50 -25.32 19.07
C ARG A 440 41.02 -26.25 17.93
N THR A 441 39.84 -25.98 17.36
CA THR A 441 39.26 -26.74 16.26
C THR A 441 39.41 -25.96 14.95
N PRO A 442 39.71 -26.64 13.82
CA PRO A 442 39.66 -25.99 12.51
C PRO A 442 38.25 -25.65 12.12
N ILE A 443 38.00 -24.40 11.73
CA ILE A 443 36.71 -23.83 11.35
C ILE A 443 36.83 -23.22 9.96
N ASP A 444 35.87 -23.53 9.11
CA ASP A 444 35.79 -22.99 7.76
C ASP A 444 35.10 -21.63 7.79
N VAL A 445 35.73 -20.66 7.14
CA VAL A 445 35.24 -19.28 7.03
C VAL A 445 34.96 -19.00 5.58
N CYS A 446 33.72 -18.59 5.28
CA CYS A 446 33.30 -18.13 3.96
C CYS A 446 32.51 -16.85 4.04
N ILE A 447 32.36 -16.15 2.92
CA ILE A 447 31.55 -14.97 2.80
C ILE A 447 30.38 -15.29 1.88
N VAL A 448 29.17 -15.18 2.42
CA VAL A 448 27.93 -15.42 1.68
C VAL A 448 26.97 -14.26 1.95
N ALA A 449 26.43 -13.68 0.90
CA ALA A 449 25.44 -12.60 0.98
C ALA A 449 25.79 -11.47 1.96
N GLY A 450 27.08 -11.05 1.97
CA GLY A 450 27.53 -9.95 2.83
C GLY A 450 27.70 -10.31 4.30
N SER A 451 27.76 -11.60 4.65
CA SER A 451 28.02 -12.10 6.00
C SER A 451 29.21 -13.05 6.03
N VAL A 452 29.92 -13.11 7.17
CA VAL A 452 30.96 -14.10 7.45
C VAL A 452 30.27 -15.31 8.07
N GLN A 453 30.34 -16.44 7.39
CA GLN A 453 29.82 -17.71 7.87
C GLN A 453 30.98 -18.59 8.38
N LEU A 454 30.78 -19.14 9.56
CA LEU A 454 31.68 -20.11 10.18
C LEU A 454 31.03 -21.48 10.13
N SER A 455 31.70 -22.46 9.55
CA SER A 455 31.22 -23.85 9.44
C SER A 455 32.23 -24.86 9.89
N LYS A 456 31.79 -26.05 10.24
CA LYS A 456 32.61 -27.21 10.57
C LYS A 456 32.00 -28.45 9.93
N ASP A 457 32.80 -29.20 9.16
CA ASP A 457 32.34 -30.41 8.46
C ASP A 457 31.05 -30.21 7.67
N GLY A 458 30.95 -29.07 6.95
CA GLY A 458 29.78 -28.68 6.18
C GLY A 458 28.57 -28.16 6.98
N LYS A 459 28.61 -28.22 8.32
CA LYS A 459 27.55 -27.66 9.19
C LYS A 459 27.85 -26.22 9.57
N LEU A 460 26.89 -25.32 9.32
CA LEU A 460 27.01 -23.93 9.70
C LEU A 460 26.97 -23.77 11.21
N ILE A 461 28.02 -23.17 11.80
CA ILE A 461 28.18 -22.95 13.24
C ILE A 461 27.64 -21.57 13.61
N ARG A 462 28.09 -20.52 12.90
CA ARG A 462 27.76 -19.14 13.17
C ARG A 462 27.79 -18.28 11.93
N VAL A 463 26.96 -17.22 11.96
CA VAL A 463 26.94 -16.14 10.97
C VAL A 463 27.21 -14.82 11.69
N HIS A 464 28.15 -14.04 11.17
CA HIS A 464 28.51 -12.73 11.66
C HIS A 464 28.34 -11.67 10.57
N PRO A 465 27.93 -10.44 10.90
CA PRO A 465 28.06 -9.33 9.97
C PRO A 465 29.55 -9.09 9.67
N ILE A 466 29.87 -8.66 8.47
CA ILE A 466 31.24 -8.27 8.10
C ILE A 466 31.63 -7.07 8.95
N ARG A 467 32.71 -7.20 9.74
CA ARG A 467 33.29 -6.14 10.59
C ARG A 467 34.70 -5.77 10.16
N HIS A 468 35.31 -6.56 9.25
CA HIS A 468 36.65 -6.32 8.73
C HIS A 468 36.61 -5.44 7.48
N ASP A 469 37.78 -4.91 7.13
CA ASP A 469 37.97 -4.19 5.88
C ASP A 469 37.91 -5.17 4.70
N ARG A 470 36.98 -4.98 3.79
CA ARG A 470 36.76 -5.84 2.62
C ARG A 470 37.94 -5.92 1.66
N ALA A 471 38.77 -4.88 1.61
CA ALA A 471 40.00 -4.91 0.82
C ALA A 471 40.99 -6.00 1.25
N ARG A 472 40.86 -6.51 2.49
CA ARG A 472 41.71 -7.58 3.05
C ARG A 472 41.17 -8.98 2.84
N GLU A 473 39.99 -9.15 2.27
CA GLU A 473 39.33 -10.46 2.12
C GLU A 473 40.12 -11.40 1.22
N LEU A 474 40.54 -10.93 0.03
CA LEU A 474 41.34 -11.74 -0.90
C LEU A 474 42.65 -12.24 -0.27
N GLY A 475 43.36 -11.36 0.45
CA GLY A 475 44.58 -11.74 1.17
C GLY A 475 44.32 -12.72 2.32
N ALA A 476 43.15 -12.61 2.98
CA ALA A 476 42.76 -13.54 4.03
C ALA A 476 42.41 -14.93 3.50
N PHE A 477 41.76 -15.03 2.33
CA PHE A 477 41.49 -16.30 1.67
C PHE A 477 42.77 -16.94 1.09
N ALA A 478 43.69 -16.14 0.60
CA ALA A 478 44.94 -16.62 0.01
C ALA A 478 45.98 -17.17 1.05
N ASN A 479 45.84 -16.79 2.33
CA ASN A 479 46.76 -17.20 3.38
C ASN A 479 46.08 -18.01 4.49
N PRO A 480 45.90 -19.32 4.32
CA PRO A 480 45.18 -20.17 5.26
C PRO A 480 45.82 -20.27 6.65
N LYS A 481 47.11 -20.06 6.80
CA LYS A 481 47.81 -20.19 8.09
C LYS A 481 47.85 -18.88 8.91
N GLY A 482 47.46 -17.74 8.33
CA GLY A 482 47.56 -16.45 8.99
C GLY A 482 49.00 -15.97 9.25
N ARG A 483 49.19 -14.68 9.61
CA ARG A 483 50.51 -14.22 10.08
C ARG A 483 50.82 -14.83 11.45
N PRO A 484 52.03 -15.40 11.68
CA PRO A 484 52.42 -15.81 13.02
C PRO A 484 52.40 -14.61 13.96
N ARG A 485 51.90 -14.78 15.19
CA ARG A 485 51.96 -13.76 16.24
C ARG A 485 53.42 -13.38 16.43
N ARG A 486 53.77 -12.08 16.31
CA ARG A 486 55.03 -11.55 16.83
C ARG A 486 55.09 -11.89 18.33
N LYS A 487 56.02 -12.73 18.72
CA LYS A 487 56.39 -12.87 20.14
C LYS A 487 56.88 -11.47 20.59
N ASN A 488 56.23 -10.88 21.53
CA ASN A 488 56.80 -9.72 22.24
C ASN A 488 58.10 -10.23 22.89
N SER A 489 59.23 -9.79 22.38
CA SER A 489 60.49 -9.92 23.06
C SER A 489 60.36 -9.13 24.36
N ALA A 490 60.36 -9.83 25.49
CA ALA A 490 60.52 -9.22 26.78
C ALA A 490 61.93 -8.53 26.77
N THR A 491 61.93 -7.22 26.76
CA THR A 491 63.12 -6.42 27.13
C THR A 491 63.29 -6.57 28.61
N GLY A 492 64.29 -7.43 28.98
CA GLY A 492 64.83 -7.44 30.30
C GLY A 492 65.47 -6.09 30.59
N ASN A 493 65.08 -5.49 31.68
CA ASN A 493 65.85 -4.46 32.33
C ASN A 493 66.81 -5.14 33.28
N VAL A 494 68.10 -4.91 33.05
CA VAL A 494 69.17 -5.16 34.00
C VAL A 494 69.78 -3.80 34.30
N ALA A 495 69.94 -3.54 35.63
CA ALA A 495 70.58 -2.49 36.37
C ALA A 495 69.87 -1.15 36.52
#